data_322d1d10a117b86555908459e54f737a
#
_entry.id   322d1d10a117b86555908459e54f737a
#
_cell.length_a   1.000
_cell.length_b   1.000
_cell.length_c   1.000
_cell.angle_alpha   90.00
_cell.angle_beta   90.00
_cell.angle_gamma   90.00
#
_symmetry.space_group_name_H-M   'P 1'
#
loop_
_entity.id
_entity.type
_entity.pdbx_description
1 polymer ?
#
loop_
_entity_poly.entity_id
_entity_poly.type
_entity_poly.pdbx_seq_one_letter_code
_entity_poly.pdbx_strand_id
1 'polypeptide(L)'
;SDDSMRALMGANMQRQAVPVLRPESPIVGTGMEAKIAYDCGAMVIAKHDGEVTFVSSDTIKVLTKDGEDVYELTKFAKTNQDTCVNQKPIVKHGEKVKAGDILADGYSTQNGELALGKNVLVGYLNWEGYNYEDAILVSERIVKEDVYTSITLKAEEIKCRTTKLGDEEITRDIPNLGEDALKNLDENGIVRIGAEVMPGDILVGKVTPKGETELTPEERLLRA
;
A
#
# COMPACT_ATOMS: atom_id res chain seq x y z
N SER A 1 34.38 15.90 -4.47
CA SER A 1 34.00 16.16 -5.85
C SER A 1 32.47 16.20 -5.96
N ASP A 2 31.96 16.82 -7.00
CA ASP A 2 30.50 16.92 -7.24
C ASP A 2 29.87 15.54 -7.41
N ASP A 3 30.53 14.61 -8.07
CA ASP A 3 30.09 13.23 -8.24
C ASP A 3 29.88 12.51 -6.90
N SER A 4 30.75 12.72 -5.92
CA SER A 4 30.62 12.12 -4.59
C SER A 4 29.41 12.67 -3.84
N MET A 5 29.14 13.97 -3.93
CA MET A 5 27.96 14.58 -3.33
C MET A 5 26.66 14.09 -4.01
N ARG A 6 26.67 13.96 -5.32
CA ARG A 6 25.52 13.43 -6.08
C ARG A 6 25.24 11.96 -5.78
N ALA A 7 26.29 11.14 -5.64
CA ALA A 7 26.15 9.75 -5.19
C ALA A 7 25.53 9.64 -3.79
N LEU A 8 25.93 10.52 -2.86
CA LEU A 8 25.32 10.58 -1.52
C LEU A 8 23.83 10.94 -1.57
N MET A 9 23.47 11.94 -2.39
CA MET A 9 22.06 12.31 -2.59
C MET A 9 21.27 11.14 -3.17
N GLY A 10 21.78 10.46 -4.19
CA GLY A 10 21.16 9.27 -4.78
C GLY A 10 20.97 8.14 -3.78
N ALA A 11 21.98 7.85 -2.97
CA ALA A 11 21.91 6.84 -1.92
C ALA A 11 20.83 7.17 -0.85
N ASN A 12 20.71 8.45 -0.51
CA ASN A 12 19.66 8.90 0.41
C ASN A 12 18.26 8.80 -0.20
N MET A 13 18.12 9.13 -1.49
CA MET A 13 16.83 9.03 -2.21
C MET A 13 16.36 7.59 -2.36
N GLN A 14 17.25 6.61 -2.57
CA GLN A 14 16.89 5.19 -2.61
C GLN A 14 16.15 4.74 -1.35
N ARG A 15 16.55 5.25 -0.18
CA ARG A 15 15.91 4.92 1.11
C ARG A 15 14.52 5.52 1.28
N GLN A 16 14.13 6.46 0.43
CA GLN A 16 12.81 7.11 0.42
C GLN A 16 11.90 6.56 -0.69
N ALA A 17 12.35 5.56 -1.43
CA ALA A 17 11.58 4.98 -2.52
C ALA A 17 10.31 4.31 -1.99
N VAL A 18 9.18 4.63 -2.64
CA VAL A 18 7.88 4.01 -2.36
C VAL A 18 7.68 2.81 -3.27
N PRO A 19 7.24 1.65 -2.77
CA PRO A 19 6.92 0.50 -3.60
C PRO A 19 5.86 0.83 -4.65
N VAL A 20 6.15 0.54 -5.91
CA VAL A 20 5.21 0.70 -7.02
C VAL A 20 4.49 -0.60 -7.33
N LEU A 21 3.34 -0.52 -8.02
CA LEU A 21 2.52 -1.70 -8.35
C LEU A 21 3.27 -2.75 -9.17
N ARG A 22 4.10 -2.29 -10.11
CA ARG A 22 4.86 -3.15 -11.02
C ARG A 22 6.29 -2.67 -11.08
N PRO A 23 7.12 -3.03 -10.09
CA PRO A 23 8.53 -2.67 -10.10
C PRO A 23 9.27 -3.36 -11.25
N GLU A 24 10.39 -2.78 -11.66
CA GLU A 24 11.29 -3.36 -12.66
C GLU A 24 12.72 -3.37 -12.14
N SER A 25 13.41 -4.48 -12.37
CA SER A 25 14.85 -4.58 -12.08
C SER A 25 15.61 -3.53 -12.88
N PRO A 26 16.60 -2.86 -12.29
CA PRO A 26 17.36 -1.83 -12.97
C PRO A 26 18.16 -2.43 -14.15
N ILE A 27 18.18 -1.76 -15.28
CA ILE A 27 19.00 -2.15 -16.46
C ILE A 27 20.48 -1.98 -16.13
N VAL A 28 20.81 -0.92 -15.40
CA VAL A 28 22.17 -0.66 -14.91
C VAL A 28 22.16 -0.77 -13.39
N GLY A 29 22.89 -1.73 -12.87
CA GLY A 29 22.94 -2.05 -11.45
C GLY A 29 24.37 -2.01 -10.90
N THR A 30 24.47 -2.25 -9.62
CA THR A 30 25.75 -2.29 -8.87
C THR A 30 26.26 -3.72 -8.66
N GLY A 31 25.42 -4.74 -8.94
CA GLY A 31 25.67 -6.14 -8.60
C GLY A 31 25.27 -6.52 -7.17
N MET A 32 24.76 -5.58 -6.38
CA MET A 32 24.30 -5.83 -5.00
C MET A 32 22.81 -6.09 -4.91
N GLU A 33 22.06 -5.86 -5.97
CA GLU A 33 20.59 -5.89 -5.99
C GLU A 33 20.00 -7.22 -5.53
N ALA A 34 20.55 -8.34 -6.04
CA ALA A 34 20.10 -9.67 -5.66
C ALA A 34 20.42 -9.99 -4.18
N LYS A 35 21.64 -9.61 -3.72
CA LYS A 35 22.03 -9.81 -2.33
C LYS A 35 21.20 -8.99 -1.37
N ILE A 36 20.95 -7.72 -1.69
CA ILE A 36 20.11 -6.84 -0.86
C ILE A 36 18.68 -7.40 -0.78
N ALA A 37 18.10 -7.79 -1.91
CA ALA A 37 16.77 -8.37 -1.95
C ALA A 37 16.66 -9.65 -1.12
N TYR A 38 17.68 -10.51 -1.16
CA TYR A 38 17.74 -11.73 -0.37
C TYR A 38 17.85 -11.44 1.14
N ASP A 39 18.79 -10.55 1.51
CA ASP A 39 19.10 -10.26 2.92
C ASP A 39 18.00 -9.42 3.62
N CYS A 40 17.19 -8.64 2.88
CA CYS A 40 16.14 -7.83 3.47
C CYS A 40 14.92 -8.63 3.96
N GLY A 41 14.81 -9.91 3.59
CA GLY A 41 13.70 -10.77 4.01
C GLY A 41 12.33 -10.41 3.42
N ALA A 42 12.27 -9.58 2.39
CA ALA A 42 11.01 -9.18 1.75
C ALA A 42 10.41 -10.29 0.87
N MET A 43 11.25 -11.23 0.42
CA MET A 43 10.86 -12.33 -0.45
C MET A 43 10.59 -13.61 0.33
N VAL A 44 9.86 -14.54 -0.29
CA VAL A 44 9.66 -15.88 0.24
C VAL A 44 10.63 -16.84 -0.44
N ILE A 45 11.41 -17.53 0.35
CA ILE A 45 12.50 -18.41 -0.09
C ILE A 45 12.21 -19.84 0.33
N ALA A 46 12.47 -20.80 -0.56
CA ALA A 46 12.32 -22.22 -0.28
C ALA A 46 13.27 -22.69 0.83
N LYS A 47 12.72 -23.36 1.83
CA LYS A 47 13.51 -23.93 2.95
C LYS A 47 14.17 -25.23 2.58
N HIS A 48 13.50 -26.03 1.76
CA HIS A 48 13.95 -27.37 1.35
C HIS A 48 13.77 -27.56 -0.15
N ASP A 49 14.47 -28.56 -0.69
CA ASP A 49 14.30 -29.03 -2.06
C ASP A 49 12.93 -29.71 -2.21
N GLY A 50 12.23 -29.45 -3.29
CA GLY A 50 10.92 -30.06 -3.51
C GLY A 50 10.30 -29.73 -4.87
N GLU A 51 9.03 -30.05 -4.99
CA GLU A 51 8.21 -29.76 -6.16
C GLU A 51 6.99 -28.95 -5.72
N VAL A 52 6.69 -27.89 -6.45
CA VAL A 52 5.55 -27.01 -6.15
C VAL A 52 4.25 -27.73 -6.51
N THR A 53 3.45 -28.07 -5.50
CA THR A 53 2.17 -28.79 -5.66
C THR A 53 0.96 -27.88 -5.73
N PHE A 54 1.08 -26.66 -5.18
CA PHE A 54 -0.03 -25.70 -5.17
C PHE A 54 0.49 -24.26 -5.17
N VAL A 55 -0.13 -23.41 -5.96
CA VAL A 55 0.13 -21.96 -6.00
C VAL A 55 -1.17 -21.21 -6.09
N SER A 56 -1.39 -20.32 -5.14
CA SER A 56 -2.45 -19.31 -5.17
C SER A 56 -1.87 -17.90 -4.95
N SER A 57 -2.71 -16.90 -4.88
CA SER A 57 -2.27 -15.53 -4.63
C SER A 57 -1.67 -15.33 -3.23
N ASP A 58 -2.01 -16.18 -2.28
CA ASP A 58 -1.72 -16.07 -0.85
C ASP A 58 -0.97 -17.27 -0.26
N THR A 59 -0.90 -18.38 -0.99
CA THR A 59 -0.31 -19.62 -0.47
C THR A 59 0.47 -20.36 -1.55
N ILE A 60 1.66 -20.85 -1.19
CA ILE A 60 2.47 -21.78 -2.01
C ILE A 60 2.71 -23.04 -1.18
N LYS A 61 2.55 -24.21 -1.79
CA LYS A 61 2.88 -25.50 -1.17
C LYS A 61 3.95 -26.22 -1.97
N VAL A 62 4.93 -26.74 -1.28
CA VAL A 62 6.07 -27.46 -1.85
C VAL A 62 6.15 -28.84 -1.21
N LEU A 63 6.03 -29.88 -2.01
CA LEU A 63 6.23 -31.25 -1.56
C LEU A 63 7.73 -31.55 -1.47
N THR A 64 8.20 -31.83 -0.29
CA THR A 64 9.59 -32.17 0.03
C THR A 64 9.71 -33.64 0.34
N LYS A 65 10.91 -34.13 0.56
CA LYS A 65 11.15 -35.52 0.97
C LYS A 65 10.58 -35.85 2.36
N ASP A 66 10.48 -34.83 3.22
CA ASP A 66 10.11 -35.00 4.62
C ASP A 66 8.64 -34.58 4.89
N GLY A 67 7.93 -34.09 3.87
CA GLY A 67 6.54 -33.65 3.99
C GLY A 67 6.19 -32.50 3.08
N GLU A 68 5.11 -31.78 3.37
CA GLU A 68 4.67 -30.61 2.62
C GLU A 68 5.02 -29.32 3.38
N ASP A 69 5.82 -28.48 2.74
CA ASP A 69 6.09 -27.12 3.23
C ASP A 69 4.99 -26.18 2.74
N VAL A 70 4.40 -25.42 3.66
CA VAL A 70 3.37 -24.41 3.36
C VAL A 70 3.95 -23.02 3.59
N TYR A 71 3.87 -22.17 2.57
CA TYR A 71 4.31 -20.78 2.62
C TYR A 71 3.10 -19.87 2.46
N GLU A 72 2.77 -19.11 3.51
CA GLU A 72 1.74 -18.08 3.47
C GLU A 72 2.34 -16.75 3.03
N LEU A 73 1.74 -16.13 2.03
CA LEU A 73 2.22 -14.86 1.46
C LEU A 73 1.56 -13.68 2.16
N THR A 74 2.34 -12.67 2.46
CA THR A 74 1.82 -11.41 2.98
C THR A 74 1.10 -10.64 1.88
N LYS A 75 -0.16 -10.32 2.10
CA LYS A 75 -1.01 -9.62 1.14
C LYS A 75 -1.46 -8.27 1.68
N PHE A 76 -1.16 -7.20 0.93
CA PHE A 76 -1.62 -5.83 1.19
C PHE A 76 -1.49 -5.39 2.65
N ALA A 77 -0.37 -5.71 3.28
CA ALA A 77 -0.09 -5.31 4.66
C ALA A 77 0.41 -3.85 4.72
N LYS A 78 -0.06 -3.13 5.73
CA LYS A 78 0.34 -1.74 5.98
C LYS A 78 1.69 -1.71 6.71
N THR A 79 2.61 -0.86 6.22
CA THR A 79 3.84 -0.53 6.94
C THR A 79 3.65 0.70 7.84
N ASN A 80 4.64 1.00 8.68
CA ASN A 80 4.62 2.21 9.52
C ASN A 80 4.64 3.51 8.72
N GLN A 81 5.08 3.47 7.47
CA GLN A 81 5.08 4.60 6.53
C GLN A 81 3.86 4.61 5.60
N ASP A 82 2.82 3.88 5.95
CA ASP A 82 1.59 3.73 5.16
C ASP A 82 1.77 3.12 3.76
N THR A 83 2.93 2.56 3.48
CA THR A 83 3.19 1.85 2.23
C THR A 83 2.62 0.43 2.28
N CYS A 84 2.47 -0.20 1.12
CA CYS A 84 1.88 -1.51 0.96
C CYS A 84 2.94 -2.60 0.80
N VAL A 85 2.93 -3.59 1.68
CA VAL A 85 3.67 -4.84 1.51
C VAL A 85 2.76 -5.86 0.85
N ASN A 86 3.18 -6.37 -0.29
CA ASN A 86 2.45 -7.39 -1.01
C ASN A 86 3.42 -8.36 -1.66
N GLN A 87 3.30 -9.65 -1.36
CA GLN A 87 4.12 -10.71 -1.94
C GLN A 87 3.37 -11.37 -3.09
N LYS A 88 4.09 -11.65 -4.18
CA LYS A 88 3.55 -12.27 -5.40
C LYS A 88 4.31 -13.53 -5.73
N PRO A 89 3.65 -14.68 -5.92
CA PRO A 89 4.31 -15.91 -6.34
C PRO A 89 4.94 -15.74 -7.74
N ILE A 90 6.14 -16.26 -7.90
CA ILE A 90 6.83 -16.28 -9.20
C ILE A 90 6.99 -17.71 -9.74
N VAL A 91 6.81 -18.73 -8.88
CA VAL A 91 6.88 -20.15 -9.25
C VAL A 91 5.53 -20.64 -9.79
N LYS A 92 5.58 -21.75 -10.54
CA LYS A 92 4.41 -22.38 -11.14
C LYS A 92 4.20 -23.77 -10.55
N HIS A 93 2.95 -24.25 -10.63
CA HIS A 93 2.63 -25.63 -10.26
C HIS A 93 3.48 -26.63 -11.06
N GLY A 94 4.03 -27.65 -10.39
CA GLY A 94 4.91 -28.67 -10.97
C GLY A 94 6.37 -28.24 -11.15
N GLU A 95 6.74 -27.03 -10.72
CA GLU A 95 8.11 -26.55 -10.80
C GLU A 95 8.96 -27.18 -9.68
N LYS A 96 10.18 -27.60 -10.03
CA LYS A 96 11.15 -28.12 -9.06
C LYS A 96 11.97 -26.98 -8.50
N VAL A 97 12.00 -26.87 -7.20
CA VAL A 97 12.73 -25.84 -6.46
C VAL A 97 13.78 -26.46 -5.54
N LYS A 98 14.84 -25.72 -5.31
CA LYS A 98 15.89 -26.07 -4.35
C LYS A 98 15.83 -25.18 -3.13
N ALA A 99 16.40 -25.63 -2.04
CA ALA A 99 16.58 -24.78 -0.86
C ALA A 99 17.35 -23.50 -1.23
N GLY A 100 16.80 -22.35 -0.90
CA GLY A 100 17.35 -21.05 -1.28
C GLY A 100 16.75 -20.42 -2.54
N ASP A 101 15.97 -21.17 -3.34
CA ASP A 101 15.26 -20.59 -4.49
C ASP A 101 14.14 -19.67 -4.04
N ILE A 102 13.86 -18.66 -4.85
CA ILE A 102 12.85 -17.65 -4.54
C ILE A 102 11.49 -18.16 -5.03
N LEU A 103 10.52 -18.24 -4.13
CA LEU A 103 9.15 -18.68 -4.40
C LEU A 103 8.23 -17.54 -4.72
N ALA A 104 8.42 -16.40 -4.04
CA ALA A 104 7.62 -15.20 -4.24
C ALA A 104 8.46 -13.94 -4.10
N ASP A 105 8.24 -12.99 -5.00
CA ASP A 105 8.77 -11.63 -4.88
C ASP A 105 8.02 -10.84 -3.81
N GLY A 106 8.73 -9.97 -3.13
CA GLY A 106 8.17 -9.02 -2.17
C GLY A 106 7.89 -7.65 -2.77
N TYR A 107 7.74 -6.66 -1.90
CA TYR A 107 7.67 -5.27 -2.32
C TYR A 107 9.02 -4.79 -2.84
N SER A 108 9.00 -3.91 -3.86
CA SER A 108 10.22 -3.38 -4.50
C SER A 108 11.24 -4.44 -4.91
N THR A 109 10.76 -5.60 -5.34
CA THR A 109 11.60 -6.68 -5.89
C THR A 109 10.99 -7.23 -7.18
N GLN A 110 11.84 -7.69 -8.09
CA GLN A 110 11.45 -8.39 -9.32
C GLN A 110 12.43 -9.53 -9.59
N ASN A 111 11.92 -10.74 -9.73
CA ASN A 111 12.70 -11.95 -10.00
C ASN A 111 13.89 -12.12 -9.05
N GLY A 112 13.71 -11.76 -7.78
CA GLY A 112 14.74 -11.87 -6.77
C GLY A 112 15.76 -10.75 -6.72
N GLU A 113 15.57 -9.70 -7.48
CA GLU A 113 16.43 -8.51 -7.48
C GLU A 113 15.70 -7.29 -6.92
N LEU A 114 16.44 -6.40 -6.29
CA LEU A 114 15.93 -5.12 -5.81
C LEU A 114 15.44 -4.27 -7.00
N ALA A 115 14.19 -3.86 -6.97
CA ALA A 115 13.51 -3.09 -8.00
C ALA A 115 12.75 -1.93 -7.35
N LEU A 116 13.42 -0.78 -7.20
CA LEU A 116 12.87 0.38 -6.48
C LEU A 116 11.90 1.22 -7.31
N GLY A 117 11.82 0.98 -8.61
CA GLY A 117 11.00 1.78 -9.51
C GLY A 117 10.84 1.16 -10.90
N LYS A 118 10.95 2.00 -11.92
CA LYS A 118 10.75 1.64 -13.34
C LYS A 118 11.90 2.16 -14.18
N ASN A 119 12.20 1.44 -15.26
CA ASN A 119 13.12 1.92 -16.28
C ASN A 119 12.35 2.79 -17.28
N VAL A 120 12.68 4.05 -17.36
CA VAL A 120 12.00 5.02 -18.25
C VAL A 120 12.99 5.73 -19.16
N LEU A 121 12.55 6.08 -20.37
CA LEU A 121 13.32 6.91 -21.27
C LEU A 121 13.31 8.36 -20.79
N VAL A 122 14.49 8.94 -20.60
CA VAL A 122 14.68 10.31 -20.12
C VAL A 122 15.35 11.17 -21.18
N GLY A 123 14.79 12.34 -21.45
CA GLY A 123 15.40 13.37 -22.28
C GLY A 123 15.87 14.55 -21.43
N TYR A 124 17.10 15.00 -21.62
CA TYR A 124 17.67 16.16 -20.93
C TYR A 124 17.65 17.38 -21.85
N LEU A 125 16.66 18.23 -21.68
CA LEU A 125 16.52 19.48 -22.42
C LEU A 125 15.69 20.48 -21.62
N ASN A 126 15.81 21.76 -21.96
CA ASN A 126 14.91 22.77 -21.46
C ASN A 126 13.58 22.69 -22.22
N TRP A 127 12.48 22.55 -21.50
CA TRP A 127 11.14 22.50 -22.07
C TRP A 127 10.29 23.67 -21.58
N GLU A 128 10.36 24.78 -22.28
CA GLU A 128 9.56 26.01 -22.00
C GLU A 128 9.64 26.49 -20.55
N GLY A 129 10.69 26.13 -19.81
CA GLY A 129 10.89 26.48 -18.41
C GLY A 129 10.11 25.61 -17.42
N TYR A 130 9.23 24.70 -17.86
CA TYR A 130 8.43 23.84 -16.97
C TYR A 130 9.24 22.78 -16.22
N ASN A 131 10.48 22.57 -16.59
CA ASN A 131 11.43 21.69 -15.90
C ASN A 131 12.59 22.46 -15.23
N TYR A 132 12.30 23.69 -14.77
CA TYR A 132 13.28 24.51 -14.03
C TYR A 132 13.59 23.88 -12.66
N GLU A 133 14.88 23.91 -12.28
CA GLU A 133 15.42 23.30 -11.06
C GLU A 133 15.10 21.79 -10.96
N ASP A 134 14.35 21.38 -9.93
CA ASP A 134 14.01 19.96 -9.68
C ASP A 134 12.68 19.54 -10.32
N ALA A 135 12.06 20.40 -11.11
CA ALA A 135 10.81 20.07 -11.80
C ALA A 135 11.06 19.09 -12.96
N ILE A 136 10.17 18.13 -13.11
CA ILE A 136 10.22 17.08 -14.13
C ILE A 136 8.90 17.06 -14.89
N LEU A 137 8.98 17.03 -16.23
CA LEU A 137 7.85 16.75 -17.08
C LEU A 137 7.72 15.25 -17.32
N VAL A 138 6.52 14.75 -17.20
CA VAL A 138 6.22 13.33 -17.46
C VAL A 138 5.22 13.22 -18.60
N SER A 139 5.33 12.18 -19.41
CA SER A 139 4.34 11.92 -20.45
C SER A 139 3.04 11.39 -19.85
N GLU A 140 1.91 11.70 -20.50
CA GLU A 140 0.59 11.19 -20.10
C GLU A 140 0.53 9.66 -20.04
N ARG A 141 1.35 8.97 -20.83
CA ARG A 141 1.48 7.51 -20.81
C ARG A 141 1.87 6.97 -19.44
N ILE A 142 2.73 7.68 -18.69
CA ILE A 142 3.13 7.27 -17.33
C ILE A 142 1.93 7.18 -16.40
N VAL A 143 0.98 8.10 -16.54
CA VAL A 143 -0.27 8.09 -15.75
C VAL A 143 -1.22 6.99 -16.25
N LYS A 144 -1.43 6.89 -17.56
CA LYS A 144 -2.36 5.90 -18.16
C LYS A 144 -1.95 4.45 -17.91
N GLU A 145 -0.65 4.16 -17.92
CA GLU A 145 -0.11 2.81 -17.76
C GLU A 145 0.24 2.46 -16.30
N ASP A 146 -0.10 3.32 -15.33
CA ASP A 146 0.20 3.15 -13.91
C ASP A 146 1.68 2.87 -13.62
N VAL A 147 2.59 3.58 -14.33
CA VAL A 147 4.03 3.30 -14.29
C VAL A 147 4.59 3.52 -12.88
N TYR A 148 4.24 4.63 -12.25
CA TYR A 148 4.67 4.99 -10.88
C TYR A 148 3.56 4.86 -9.84
N THR A 149 2.46 4.26 -10.18
CA THR A 149 1.33 4.11 -9.26
C THR A 149 1.70 3.25 -8.06
N SER A 150 1.37 3.72 -6.89
CA SER A 150 1.59 3.04 -5.61
C SER A 150 0.29 2.92 -4.83
N ILE A 151 0.28 2.03 -3.85
CA ILE A 151 -0.84 1.86 -2.92
C ILE A 151 -0.42 2.40 -1.56
N THR A 152 -1.22 3.30 -0.99
CA THR A 152 -1.05 3.81 0.36
C THR A 152 -2.20 3.29 1.23
N LEU A 153 -1.87 2.66 2.36
CA LEU A 153 -2.82 2.11 3.31
C LEU A 153 -2.89 3.01 4.54
N LYS A 154 -4.03 3.64 4.75
CA LYS A 154 -4.29 4.45 5.94
C LYS A 154 -5.26 3.75 6.86
N ALA A 155 -5.02 3.82 8.15
CA ALA A 155 -5.94 3.36 9.17
C ALA A 155 -6.42 4.56 9.97
N GLU A 156 -7.74 4.77 10.00
CA GLU A 156 -8.37 5.81 10.80
C GLU A 156 -9.03 5.15 12.01
N GLU A 157 -8.71 5.63 13.20
CA GLU A 157 -9.23 5.10 14.46
C GLU A 157 -10.14 6.14 15.12
N ILE A 158 -11.36 5.76 15.45
CA ILE A 158 -12.31 6.59 16.18
C ILE A 158 -12.71 5.88 17.48
N LYS A 159 -12.80 6.65 18.56
CA LYS A 159 -13.19 6.14 19.89
C LYS A 159 -14.41 6.88 20.39
N CYS A 160 -15.34 6.14 20.99
CA CYS A 160 -16.43 6.71 21.74
C CYS A 160 -15.99 6.91 23.20
N ARG A 161 -16.35 8.04 23.77
CA ARG A 161 -16.03 8.42 25.14
C ARG A 161 -17.31 8.63 25.94
N THR A 162 -17.26 8.33 27.22
CA THR A 162 -18.32 8.72 28.16
C THR A 162 -18.17 10.20 28.47
N THR A 163 -19.21 10.98 28.22
CA THR A 163 -19.26 12.41 28.57
C THR A 163 -20.18 12.64 29.75
N LYS A 164 -20.11 13.83 30.38
CA LYS A 164 -21.00 14.20 31.50
C LYS A 164 -22.48 14.23 31.11
N LEU A 165 -22.78 14.36 29.82
CA LEU A 165 -24.14 14.46 29.27
C LEU A 165 -24.65 13.13 28.70
N GLY A 166 -23.83 12.08 28.72
CA GLY A 166 -24.12 10.76 28.19
C GLY A 166 -22.98 10.20 27.37
N ASP A 167 -23.15 9.00 26.91
CA ASP A 167 -22.16 8.28 26.11
C ASP A 167 -22.20 8.73 24.62
N GLU A 168 -21.03 8.86 24.01
CA GLU A 168 -20.93 8.98 22.57
C GLU A 168 -21.30 7.63 21.92
N GLU A 169 -21.94 7.65 20.78
CA GLU A 169 -22.40 6.46 20.09
C GLU A 169 -21.99 6.47 18.61
N ILE A 170 -21.60 5.29 18.10
CA ILE A 170 -21.40 5.10 16.67
C ILE A 170 -22.70 4.58 16.08
N THR A 171 -23.28 5.34 15.17
CA THR A 171 -24.59 5.04 14.57
C THR A 171 -24.67 5.60 13.15
N ARG A 172 -25.50 4.96 12.32
CA ARG A 172 -25.87 5.48 11.01
C ARG A 172 -26.88 6.64 11.11
N ASP A 173 -27.64 6.69 12.17
CA ASP A 173 -28.68 7.70 12.39
C ASP A 173 -28.02 9.04 12.82
N ILE A 174 -27.62 9.82 11.84
CA ILE A 174 -26.97 11.12 12.03
C ILE A 174 -28.00 12.19 11.67
N PRO A 175 -28.36 13.11 12.61
CA PRO A 175 -29.28 14.18 12.32
C PRO A 175 -28.71 15.14 11.26
N ASN A 176 -29.59 15.73 10.45
CA ASN A 176 -29.28 16.74 9.43
C ASN A 176 -28.46 16.27 8.21
N LEU A 177 -28.39 14.96 7.96
CA LEU A 177 -27.76 14.40 6.78
C LEU A 177 -28.76 13.62 5.94
N GLY A 178 -28.68 13.78 4.62
CA GLY A 178 -29.49 13.03 3.67
C GLY A 178 -28.97 11.58 3.47
N GLU A 179 -29.84 10.71 2.99
CA GLU A 179 -29.50 9.30 2.71
C GLU A 179 -28.32 9.17 1.73
N ASP A 180 -28.14 10.09 0.79
CA ASP A 180 -27.03 10.07 -0.15
C ASP A 180 -25.66 10.20 0.53
N ALA A 181 -25.57 10.99 1.59
CA ALA A 181 -24.35 11.14 2.38
C ALA A 181 -24.03 9.89 3.22
N LEU A 182 -25.05 9.11 3.55
CA LEU A 182 -24.96 7.91 4.39
C LEU A 182 -24.95 6.60 3.61
N LYS A 183 -25.01 6.65 2.28
CA LYS A 183 -25.16 5.47 1.40
C LYS A 183 -24.09 4.41 1.59
N ASN A 184 -22.88 4.79 1.93
CA ASN A 184 -21.73 3.89 2.11
C ASN A 184 -21.60 3.35 3.53
N LEU A 185 -22.40 3.81 4.48
CA LEU A 185 -22.39 3.31 5.86
C LEU A 185 -23.25 2.04 5.96
N ASP A 186 -22.77 1.10 6.79
CA ASP A 186 -23.54 -0.08 7.19
C ASP A 186 -24.57 0.26 8.28
N GLU A 187 -25.28 -0.75 8.78
CA GLU A 187 -26.27 -0.60 9.84
C GLU A 187 -25.67 -0.10 11.16
N ASN A 188 -24.39 -0.35 11.38
CA ASN A 188 -23.64 0.08 12.55
C ASN A 188 -23.05 1.50 12.42
N GLY A 189 -23.22 2.15 11.29
CA GLY A 189 -22.68 3.48 11.02
C GLY A 189 -21.20 3.49 10.62
N ILE A 190 -20.66 2.38 10.15
CA ILE A 190 -19.28 2.23 9.67
C ILE A 190 -19.32 2.00 8.16
N VAL A 191 -18.34 2.56 7.44
CA VAL A 191 -18.24 2.40 5.99
C VAL A 191 -18.10 0.92 5.60
N ARG A 192 -18.84 0.49 4.56
CA ARG A 192 -18.85 -0.88 4.08
C ARG A 192 -17.51 -1.25 3.45
N ILE A 193 -17.09 -2.50 3.62
CA ILE A 193 -15.94 -3.06 2.92
C ILE A 193 -16.20 -3.03 1.40
N GLY A 194 -15.23 -2.52 0.64
CA GLY A 194 -15.33 -2.36 -0.80
C GLY A 194 -16.00 -1.07 -1.27
N ALA A 195 -16.43 -0.18 -0.37
CA ALA A 195 -16.95 1.12 -0.74
C ALA A 195 -15.84 2.02 -1.31
N GLU A 196 -16.11 2.66 -2.44
CA GLU A 196 -15.28 3.74 -2.96
C GLU A 196 -15.60 5.02 -2.18
N VAL A 197 -14.57 5.67 -1.62
CA VAL A 197 -14.73 6.87 -0.81
C VAL A 197 -13.97 8.04 -1.44
N MET A 198 -14.58 9.21 -1.41
CA MET A 198 -14.04 10.46 -1.94
C MET A 198 -13.75 11.44 -0.81
N PRO A 199 -12.93 12.47 -1.03
CA PRO A 199 -12.71 13.52 -0.06
C PRO A 199 -14.04 14.17 0.35
N GLY A 200 -14.32 14.19 1.67
CA GLY A 200 -15.57 14.70 2.23
C GLY A 200 -16.62 13.63 2.54
N ASP A 201 -16.42 12.38 2.11
CA ASP A 201 -17.33 11.28 2.44
C ASP A 201 -17.22 10.89 3.92
N ILE A 202 -18.33 10.41 4.48
CA ILE A 202 -18.42 9.97 5.86
C ILE A 202 -17.94 8.52 5.97
N LEU A 203 -16.93 8.29 6.78
CA LEU A 203 -16.41 6.94 7.04
C LEU A 203 -17.07 6.27 8.24
N VAL A 204 -17.39 7.06 9.26
CA VAL A 204 -18.04 6.59 10.50
C VAL A 204 -19.01 7.65 10.98
N GLY A 205 -20.24 7.24 11.32
CA GLY A 205 -21.22 8.09 11.96
C GLY A 205 -21.05 8.07 13.47
N LYS A 206 -20.67 9.19 14.08
CA LYS A 206 -20.55 9.34 15.52
C LYS A 206 -21.40 10.49 16.00
N VAL A 207 -22.23 10.24 16.99
CA VAL A 207 -23.04 11.26 17.67
C VAL A 207 -22.55 11.47 19.09
N THR A 208 -22.52 12.74 19.50
CA THR A 208 -22.11 13.16 20.83
C THR A 208 -23.26 13.93 21.47
N PRO A 209 -23.71 13.56 22.70
CA PRO A 209 -24.74 14.32 23.40
C PRO A 209 -24.27 15.75 23.68
N LYS A 210 -25.09 16.75 23.31
CA LYS A 210 -24.84 18.16 23.61
C LYS A 210 -25.81 18.67 24.67
N GLY A 211 -25.33 19.53 25.58
CA GLY A 211 -26.20 20.26 26.52
C GLY A 211 -27.03 21.33 25.80
N GLU A 212 -28.18 21.67 26.35
CA GLU A 212 -29.07 22.68 25.78
C GLU A 212 -28.41 24.06 25.58
N THR A 213 -27.37 24.34 26.38
CA THR A 213 -26.60 25.60 26.29
C THR A 213 -25.61 25.62 25.13
N GLU A 214 -25.26 24.46 24.60
CA GLU A 214 -24.28 24.28 23.50
C GLU A 214 -24.94 24.15 22.13
N LEU A 215 -26.29 24.10 22.10
CA LEU A 215 -27.05 24.01 20.86
C LEU A 215 -27.08 25.35 20.14
N THR A 216 -26.87 25.34 18.83
CA THR A 216 -27.09 26.50 17.97
C THR A 216 -28.58 26.83 17.94
N PRO A 217 -28.96 28.10 17.58
CA PRO A 217 -30.37 28.46 17.43
C PRO A 217 -31.16 27.55 16.48
N GLU A 218 -30.51 27.10 15.40
CA GLU A 218 -31.11 26.20 14.42
C GLU A 218 -31.31 24.77 14.99
N GLU A 219 -30.34 24.25 15.76
CA GLU A 219 -30.46 22.95 16.42
C GLU A 219 -31.56 22.97 17.51
N ARG A 220 -31.78 24.09 18.18
CA ARG A 220 -32.89 24.26 19.15
C ARG A 220 -34.24 24.20 18.47
N LEU A 221 -34.36 24.82 17.29
CA LEU A 221 -35.58 24.80 16.47
C LEU A 221 -35.96 23.39 16.00
N LEU A 222 -34.96 22.60 15.64
CA LEU A 222 -35.17 21.22 15.18
C LEU A 222 -35.59 20.27 16.30
N ARG A 223 -35.32 20.61 17.57
CA ARG A 223 -35.75 19.82 18.74
C ARG A 223 -37.13 20.21 19.27
N ALA A 224 -37.61 21.37 18.91
CA ALA A 224 -38.95 21.83 19.28
C ALA A 224 -40.01 21.29 18.34
#